data_d74ff9eaa4408ce3c51d5ef909883a17
#
_entry.id   d74ff9eaa4408ce3c51d5ef909883a17
#
_cell.length_a   1.000
_cell.length_b   1.000
_cell.length_c   1.000
_cell.angle_alpha   90.00
_cell.angle_beta   90.00
_cell.angle_gamma   90.00
#
_symmetry.space_group_name_H-M   'P 1'
#
loop_
_entity.id
_entity.type
_entity.pdbx_description
1 polymer ?
#
loop_
_entity_poly.entity_id
_entity_poly.type
_entity_poly.pdbx_seq_one_letter_code
_entity_poly.pdbx_strand_id
1 'polypeptide(L)'
;WNFGFRTYYPKILSIGYQGYTLYRQFMCKHPSKAEYTYKVLPKTIFTIGEVYKKIRKEFCNNLKIKVGPALRFKNLISYKYAKQRKYNVVLILNLDKDVSSEIIENMTETEWFKSGKKVYIKSHPLLPLSKIMKKENLPKNFLEIRGEFSQIAKNTKIVIGSGISSSIVESIFYDCAVLLPLLDKNEQYNFKYLKIPKESYKICINSNQLNNAINYYLNEKKLNKKKRIKKNNLHKSKMFEKVTQQNLNIFL
;
A
#
# COMPACT_ATOMS: atom_id res chain seq x y z
N TRP A 1 -14.37 -7.19 24.92
CA TRP A 1 -14.80 -5.84 25.29
C TRP A 1 -16.13 -5.45 24.65
N ASN A 2 -16.30 -5.49 23.31
CA ASN A 2 -17.54 -5.06 22.66
C ASN A 2 -18.77 -5.81 23.12
N PHE A 3 -18.70 -7.14 23.32
CA PHE A 3 -19.79 -7.93 23.87
C PHE A 3 -20.24 -7.40 25.24
N GLY A 4 -19.30 -7.20 26.17
CA GLY A 4 -19.58 -6.66 27.50
C GLY A 4 -20.23 -5.26 27.43
N PHE A 5 -19.67 -4.35 26.66
CA PHE A 5 -20.26 -3.01 26.49
C PHE A 5 -21.66 -3.05 25.87
N ARG A 6 -21.90 -3.88 24.89
CA ARG A 6 -23.21 -3.97 24.23
C ARG A 6 -24.28 -4.69 25.10
N THR A 7 -23.86 -5.54 26.02
CA THR A 7 -24.76 -6.30 26.90
C THR A 7 -25.06 -5.53 28.17
N TYR A 8 -24.02 -5.04 28.85
CA TYR A 8 -24.17 -4.43 30.17
C TYR A 8 -24.31 -2.92 30.14
N TYR A 9 -23.78 -2.27 29.07
CA TYR A 9 -23.81 -0.83 28.90
C TYR A 9 -24.35 -0.44 27.52
N PRO A 10 -25.61 -0.75 27.17
CA PRO A 10 -26.17 -0.60 25.83
C PRO A 10 -26.23 0.86 25.35
N LYS A 11 -26.18 1.84 26.26
CA LYS A 11 -26.14 3.28 25.93
C LYS A 11 -24.78 3.73 25.44
N ILE A 12 -23.69 3.03 25.81
CA ILE A 12 -22.33 3.40 25.37
C ILE A 12 -22.19 3.11 23.88
N LEU A 13 -21.71 4.12 23.15
CA LEU A 13 -21.38 3.99 21.74
C LEU A 13 -19.99 3.36 21.59
N SER A 14 -19.94 2.08 21.18
CA SER A 14 -18.67 1.46 20.78
C SER A 14 -18.36 1.75 19.33
N ILE A 15 -17.18 2.32 19.06
CA ILE A 15 -16.71 2.70 17.73
C ILE A 15 -15.46 1.89 17.38
N GLY A 16 -15.47 1.25 16.21
CA GLY A 16 -14.29 0.68 15.58
C GLY A 16 -13.73 1.65 14.55
N TYR A 17 -12.42 1.81 14.51
CA TYR A 17 -11.76 2.64 13.52
C TYR A 17 -10.72 1.82 12.75
N GLN A 18 -10.87 1.78 11.42
CA GLN A 18 -9.90 1.18 10.52
C GLN A 18 -8.90 2.25 10.07
N GLY A 19 -7.74 2.33 10.70
CA GLY A 19 -6.70 3.32 10.40
C GLY A 19 -5.66 2.88 9.35
N TYR A 20 -5.90 1.80 8.59
CA TYR A 20 -4.95 1.22 7.64
C TYR A 20 -5.63 0.77 6.36
N THR A 21 -4.83 0.49 5.32
CA THR A 21 -5.32 -0.13 4.08
C THR A 21 -5.79 -1.55 4.37
N LEU A 22 -6.96 -1.91 3.84
CA LEU A 22 -7.58 -3.20 4.05
C LEU A 22 -7.57 -3.98 2.72
N TYR A 23 -7.21 -5.24 2.81
CA TYR A 23 -7.19 -6.16 1.68
C TYR A 23 -8.28 -7.21 1.85
N ARG A 24 -8.99 -7.51 0.76
CA ARG A 24 -10.10 -8.45 0.77
C ARG A 24 -9.70 -9.85 1.23
N GLN A 25 -8.47 -10.27 0.93
CA GLN A 25 -7.95 -11.58 1.29
C GLN A 25 -7.65 -11.75 2.78
N PHE A 26 -7.51 -10.67 3.53
CA PHE A 26 -7.30 -10.74 4.97
C PHE A 26 -8.62 -11.01 5.71
N MET A 27 -9.15 -12.23 5.54
CA MET A 27 -10.44 -12.65 6.09
C MET A 27 -10.57 -12.40 7.59
N CYS A 28 -9.50 -12.61 8.35
CA CYS A 28 -9.45 -12.34 9.79
C CYS A 28 -9.65 -10.87 10.19
N LYS A 29 -9.58 -9.95 9.22
CA LYS A 29 -9.75 -8.50 9.44
C LYS A 29 -11.12 -7.99 9.00
N HIS A 30 -11.96 -8.86 8.45
CA HIS A 30 -13.30 -8.52 8.03
C HIS A 30 -14.34 -8.95 9.07
N PRO A 31 -15.37 -8.14 9.34
CA PRO A 31 -16.44 -8.50 10.24
C PRO A 31 -17.26 -9.66 9.63
N SER A 32 -17.59 -10.65 10.43
CA SER A 32 -18.46 -11.77 10.05
C SER A 32 -19.90 -11.56 10.52
N LYS A 33 -20.85 -12.29 9.91
CA LYS A 33 -22.24 -12.32 10.38
C LYS A 33 -22.35 -12.89 11.78
N ALA A 34 -21.54 -13.92 12.10
CA ALA A 34 -21.52 -14.53 13.44
C ALA A 34 -21.09 -13.51 14.50
N GLU A 35 -19.98 -12.81 14.28
CA GLU A 35 -19.50 -11.75 15.19
C GLU A 35 -20.54 -10.64 15.39
N TYR A 36 -21.28 -10.29 14.33
CA TYR A 36 -22.37 -9.32 14.40
C TYR A 36 -23.52 -9.85 15.29
N THR A 37 -23.95 -11.09 15.05
CA THR A 37 -25.04 -11.75 15.80
C THR A 37 -24.71 -11.89 17.28
N TYR A 38 -23.47 -12.31 17.59
CA TYR A 38 -22.99 -12.44 18.97
C TYR A 38 -22.56 -11.13 19.62
N LYS A 39 -22.79 -9.98 18.97
CA LYS A 39 -22.53 -8.64 19.51
C LYS A 39 -21.04 -8.39 19.90
N VAL A 40 -20.10 -9.11 19.31
CA VAL A 40 -18.65 -8.91 19.57
C VAL A 40 -18.04 -7.80 18.74
N LEU A 41 -18.75 -7.31 17.71
CA LEU A 41 -18.33 -6.15 16.90
C LEU A 41 -18.76 -4.83 17.56
N PRO A 42 -18.06 -3.72 17.28
CA PRO A 42 -18.53 -2.39 17.68
C PRO A 42 -19.85 -2.05 17.00
N LYS A 43 -20.64 -1.12 17.59
CA LYS A 43 -21.92 -0.65 17.02
C LYS A 43 -21.73 0.00 15.64
N THR A 44 -20.62 0.70 15.44
CA THR A 44 -20.29 1.37 14.20
C THR A 44 -18.81 1.18 13.91
N ILE A 45 -18.46 0.89 12.65
CA ILE A 45 -17.06 0.90 12.19
C ILE A 45 -16.87 2.08 11.23
N PHE A 46 -15.84 2.88 11.48
CA PHE A 46 -15.38 3.91 10.57
C PHE A 46 -14.21 3.39 9.73
N THR A 47 -14.31 3.57 8.43
CA THR A 47 -13.26 3.23 7.45
C THR A 47 -12.66 4.49 6.87
N ILE A 48 -11.41 4.41 6.45
CA ILE A 48 -10.65 5.57 5.94
C ILE A 48 -11.06 6.03 4.53
N GLY A 49 -12.05 5.39 3.91
CA GLY A 49 -12.55 5.77 2.60
C GLY A 49 -13.67 4.86 2.09
N GLU A 50 -14.37 5.31 1.07
CA GLU A 50 -15.52 4.61 0.47
C GLU A 50 -15.16 3.24 -0.12
N VAL A 51 -13.95 3.06 -0.64
CA VAL A 51 -13.48 1.76 -1.16
C VAL A 51 -13.51 0.72 -0.05
N TYR A 52 -12.99 1.04 1.13
CA TYR A 52 -12.92 0.10 2.26
C TYR A 52 -14.29 -0.15 2.90
N LYS A 53 -15.17 0.86 2.92
CA LYS A 53 -16.55 0.70 3.36
C LYS A 53 -17.29 -0.32 2.49
N LYS A 54 -17.11 -0.26 1.15
CA LYS A 54 -17.71 -1.23 0.24
C LYS A 54 -17.19 -2.64 0.49
N ILE A 55 -15.87 -2.81 0.61
CA ILE A 55 -15.24 -4.11 0.89
C ILE A 55 -15.80 -4.70 2.19
N ARG A 56 -15.88 -3.94 3.29
CA ARG A 56 -16.40 -4.45 4.56
C ARG A 56 -17.87 -4.83 4.49
N LYS A 57 -18.69 -4.11 3.74
CA LYS A 57 -20.11 -4.43 3.56
C LYS A 57 -20.34 -5.74 2.79
N GLU A 58 -19.39 -6.20 1.98
CA GLU A 58 -19.48 -7.52 1.35
C GLU A 58 -19.47 -8.66 2.38
N PHE A 59 -18.79 -8.48 3.51
CA PHE A 59 -18.68 -9.50 4.57
C PHE A 59 -19.79 -9.42 5.63
N CYS A 60 -20.23 -8.21 5.96
CA CYS A 60 -21.30 -7.98 6.94
C CYS A 60 -22.12 -6.73 6.57
N ASN A 61 -23.17 -6.93 5.78
CA ASN A 61 -24.03 -5.85 5.28
C ASN A 61 -24.86 -5.18 6.39
N ASN A 62 -25.20 -5.92 7.45
CA ASN A 62 -26.01 -5.43 8.58
C ASN A 62 -25.23 -4.49 9.50
N LEU A 63 -23.89 -4.55 9.47
CA LEU A 63 -23.07 -3.71 10.31
C LEU A 63 -23.13 -2.25 9.84
N LYS A 64 -23.28 -1.32 10.78
CA LYS A 64 -23.22 0.11 10.49
C LYS A 64 -21.78 0.51 10.18
N ILE A 65 -21.49 0.76 8.89
CA ILE A 65 -20.17 1.16 8.42
C ILE A 65 -20.26 2.56 7.84
N LYS A 66 -19.43 3.47 8.35
CA LYS A 66 -19.33 4.87 7.92
C LYS A 66 -17.92 5.16 7.41
N VAL A 67 -17.77 6.22 6.63
CA VAL A 67 -16.47 6.78 6.28
C VAL A 67 -16.06 7.76 7.35
N GLY A 68 -14.82 7.68 7.78
CA GLY A 68 -14.18 8.59 8.73
C GLY A 68 -12.83 9.07 8.21
N PRO A 69 -12.22 10.06 8.89
CA PRO A 69 -10.98 10.68 8.43
C PRO A 69 -9.83 9.68 8.35
N ALA A 70 -9.03 9.76 7.30
CA ALA A 70 -7.86 8.90 7.11
C ALA A 70 -6.63 9.50 7.85
N LEU A 71 -6.64 9.44 9.18
CA LEU A 71 -5.68 10.12 10.07
C LEU A 71 -4.23 9.82 9.71
N ARG A 72 -3.88 8.54 9.57
CA ARG A 72 -2.54 8.08 9.20
C ARG A 72 -2.06 8.63 7.85
N PHE A 73 -3.00 8.91 6.93
CA PHE A 73 -2.72 9.28 5.55
C PHE A 73 -2.84 10.79 5.30
N LYS A 74 -2.89 11.63 6.35
CA LYS A 74 -3.00 13.09 6.23
C LYS A 74 -1.95 13.68 5.29
N ASN A 75 -0.69 13.28 5.44
CA ASN A 75 0.42 13.73 4.60
C ASN A 75 0.32 13.24 3.14
N LEU A 76 -0.25 12.05 2.92
CA LEU A 76 -0.49 11.52 1.59
C LEU A 76 -1.63 12.27 0.89
N ILE A 77 -2.69 12.58 1.61
CA ILE A 77 -3.85 13.31 1.08
C ILE A 77 -3.45 14.72 0.63
N SER A 78 -2.64 15.43 1.44
CA SER A 78 -2.16 16.78 1.15
C SER A 78 -1.00 16.84 0.16
N TYR A 79 -0.43 15.69 -0.21
CA TYR A 79 0.72 15.63 -1.12
C TYR A 79 0.40 16.21 -2.49
N LYS A 80 1.24 17.14 -2.91
CA LYS A 80 1.29 17.69 -4.28
C LYS A 80 2.50 17.11 -5.02
N TYR A 81 2.35 16.90 -6.31
CA TYR A 81 3.37 16.32 -7.17
C TYR A 81 4.74 17.01 -7.05
N ALA A 82 5.80 16.22 -6.86
CA ALA A 82 7.19 16.70 -6.89
C ALA A 82 7.76 16.67 -8.33
N LYS A 83 8.29 17.80 -8.80
CA LYS A 83 8.86 17.91 -10.15
C LYS A 83 10.12 17.08 -10.32
N GLN A 84 11.02 17.08 -9.33
CA GLN A 84 12.27 16.32 -9.35
C GLN A 84 12.21 15.15 -8.35
N ARG A 85 12.79 14.03 -8.72
CA ARG A 85 12.85 12.82 -7.92
C ARG A 85 14.27 12.28 -7.87
N LYS A 86 14.76 12.06 -6.66
CA LYS A 86 16.13 11.63 -6.38
C LYS A 86 16.39 10.17 -6.79
N TYR A 87 15.41 9.29 -6.56
CA TYR A 87 15.56 7.86 -6.74
C TYR A 87 14.85 7.40 -8.02
N ASN A 88 15.58 6.70 -8.90
CA ASN A 88 14.98 6.10 -10.10
C ASN A 88 14.18 4.87 -9.73
N VAL A 89 14.79 3.93 -8.99
CA VAL A 89 14.18 2.65 -8.60
C VAL A 89 14.43 2.43 -7.11
N VAL A 90 13.36 2.09 -6.38
CA VAL A 90 13.41 1.70 -4.97
C VAL A 90 12.68 0.36 -4.80
N LEU A 91 13.35 -0.62 -4.21
CA LEU A 91 12.73 -1.85 -3.72
C LEU A 91 12.15 -1.59 -2.33
N ILE A 92 10.88 -1.94 -2.15
CA ILE A 92 10.22 -1.92 -0.84
C ILE A 92 10.05 -3.38 -0.41
N LEU A 93 10.87 -3.79 0.55
CA LEU A 93 10.81 -5.14 1.10
C LEU A 93 9.73 -5.22 2.19
N ASN A 94 9.09 -6.36 2.29
CA ASN A 94 8.06 -6.63 3.29
C ASN A 94 8.64 -7.39 4.52
N LEU A 95 7.77 -7.87 5.41
CA LEU A 95 8.16 -8.63 6.61
C LEU A 95 8.50 -10.09 6.29
N ASP A 96 8.13 -10.59 5.12
CA ASP A 96 8.41 -11.95 4.68
C ASP A 96 9.81 -12.01 4.04
N LYS A 97 10.68 -12.85 4.61
CA LYS A 97 12.07 -12.98 4.16
C LYS A 97 12.16 -13.58 2.75
N ASP A 98 11.38 -14.62 2.49
CA ASP A 98 11.44 -15.35 1.22
C ASP A 98 10.95 -14.46 0.08
N VAL A 99 9.81 -13.78 0.28
CA VAL A 99 9.27 -12.81 -0.66
C VAL A 99 10.26 -11.65 -0.90
N SER A 100 10.93 -11.18 0.16
CA SER A 100 11.91 -10.11 0.03
C SER A 100 13.17 -10.54 -0.72
N SER A 101 13.64 -11.77 -0.50
CA SER A 101 14.76 -12.37 -1.25
C SER A 101 14.42 -12.50 -2.73
N GLU A 102 13.24 -13.03 -3.04
CA GLU A 102 12.77 -13.22 -4.41
C GLU A 102 12.62 -11.89 -5.18
N ILE A 103 12.18 -10.82 -4.51
CA ILE A 103 12.16 -9.46 -5.12
C ILE A 103 13.58 -9.00 -5.48
N ILE A 104 14.56 -9.24 -4.59
CA ILE A 104 15.96 -8.89 -4.84
C ILE A 104 16.51 -9.70 -6.00
N GLU A 105 16.30 -11.02 -6.01
CA GLU A 105 16.73 -11.93 -7.08
C GLU A 105 16.17 -11.53 -8.44
N ASN A 106 14.85 -11.35 -8.55
CA ASN A 106 14.21 -10.87 -9.77
C ASN A 106 14.81 -9.54 -10.26
N MET A 107 15.19 -8.64 -9.34
CA MET A 107 15.81 -7.38 -9.72
C MET A 107 17.24 -7.57 -10.24
N THR A 108 18.04 -8.45 -9.63
CA THR A 108 19.43 -8.72 -10.05
C THR A 108 19.52 -9.33 -11.45
N GLU A 109 18.50 -10.05 -11.89
CA GLU A 109 18.42 -10.65 -13.20
C GLU A 109 18.12 -9.66 -14.34
N THR A 110 17.63 -8.45 -14.01
CA THR A 110 17.33 -7.46 -15.05
C THR A 110 18.57 -6.90 -15.70
N GLU A 111 18.53 -6.67 -17.03
CA GLU A 111 19.63 -6.01 -17.77
C GLU A 111 19.85 -4.58 -17.27
N TRP A 112 18.80 -3.91 -16.82
CA TRP A 112 18.89 -2.59 -16.23
C TRP A 112 19.79 -2.58 -14.99
N PHE A 113 19.66 -3.59 -14.10
CA PHE A 113 20.52 -3.74 -12.95
C PHE A 113 21.95 -4.16 -13.32
N LYS A 114 22.10 -5.14 -14.22
CA LYS A 114 23.40 -5.63 -14.72
C LYS A 114 24.23 -4.52 -15.40
N SER A 115 23.56 -3.49 -15.94
CA SER A 115 24.23 -2.31 -16.49
C SER A 115 24.81 -1.36 -15.42
N GLY A 116 24.89 -1.76 -14.15
CA GLY A 116 25.50 -1.01 -13.06
C GLY A 116 24.63 0.14 -12.50
N LYS A 117 23.35 0.18 -12.82
CA LYS A 117 22.44 1.22 -12.33
C LYS A 117 22.15 1.03 -10.84
N LYS A 118 22.12 2.13 -10.10
CA LYS A 118 21.86 2.15 -8.65
C LYS A 118 20.41 1.80 -8.36
N VAL A 119 20.20 0.83 -7.49
CA VAL A 119 18.89 0.43 -6.93
C VAL A 119 18.90 0.69 -5.43
N TYR A 120 17.90 1.37 -4.95
CA TYR A 120 17.77 1.66 -3.54
C TYR A 120 16.85 0.62 -2.87
N ILE A 121 17.20 0.19 -1.65
CA ILE A 121 16.43 -0.80 -0.90
C ILE A 121 15.93 -0.15 0.39
N LYS A 122 14.62 -0.22 0.59
CA LYS A 122 13.96 0.11 1.86
C LYS A 122 13.46 -1.18 2.49
N SER A 123 14.17 -1.67 3.48
CA SER A 123 13.76 -2.84 4.26
C SER A 123 12.59 -2.52 5.19
N HIS A 124 11.85 -3.57 5.59
CA HIS A 124 10.83 -3.46 6.63
C HIS A 124 11.50 -3.17 7.99
N PRO A 125 10.93 -2.31 8.85
CA PRO A 125 11.53 -1.99 10.15
C PRO A 125 11.83 -3.21 11.04
N LEU A 126 10.98 -4.24 10.99
CA LEU A 126 11.14 -5.48 11.76
C LEU A 126 11.96 -6.55 11.04
N LEU A 127 12.30 -6.36 9.77
CA LEU A 127 13.14 -7.27 8.99
C LEU A 127 14.21 -6.45 8.24
N PRO A 128 15.31 -6.07 8.90
CA PRO A 128 16.41 -5.34 8.29
C PRO A 128 17.09 -6.17 7.21
N LEU A 129 17.71 -5.50 6.23
CA LEU A 129 18.35 -6.14 5.07
C LEU A 129 19.39 -7.20 5.47
N SER A 130 20.12 -6.99 6.56
CA SER A 130 21.11 -7.94 7.10
C SER A 130 20.54 -9.30 7.52
N LYS A 131 19.23 -9.37 7.82
CA LYS A 131 18.54 -10.64 8.10
C LYS A 131 18.04 -11.34 6.83
N ILE A 132 17.95 -10.62 5.72
CA ILE A 132 17.54 -11.17 4.42
C ILE A 132 18.75 -11.68 3.67
N MET A 133 19.80 -10.87 3.60
CA MET A 133 21.01 -11.15 2.83
C MET A 133 22.25 -10.67 3.61
N LYS A 134 23.32 -11.48 3.59
CA LYS A 134 24.62 -11.05 4.15
C LYS A 134 25.18 -9.90 3.33
N LYS A 135 25.84 -8.95 4.02
CA LYS A 135 26.39 -7.74 3.38
C LYS A 135 27.40 -8.05 2.26
N GLU A 136 28.15 -9.12 2.41
CA GLU A 136 29.16 -9.58 1.44
C GLU A 136 28.53 -10.05 0.12
N ASN A 137 27.28 -10.55 0.18
CA ASN A 137 26.54 -11.05 -0.97
C ASN A 137 25.68 -9.95 -1.63
N LEU A 138 25.65 -8.75 -1.05
CA LEU A 138 24.89 -7.65 -1.61
C LEU A 138 25.66 -6.99 -2.76
N PRO A 139 25.16 -7.01 -4.01
CA PRO A 139 25.80 -6.33 -5.12
C PRO A 139 26.04 -4.83 -4.83
N LYS A 140 27.19 -4.31 -5.27
CA LYS A 140 27.65 -2.92 -4.98
C LYS A 140 26.69 -1.80 -5.45
N ASN A 141 25.85 -2.08 -6.42
CA ASN A 141 24.85 -1.13 -6.92
C ASN A 141 23.53 -1.14 -6.15
N PHE A 142 23.34 -2.04 -5.15
CA PHE A 142 22.30 -1.91 -4.16
C PHE A 142 22.71 -0.96 -3.03
N LEU A 143 21.82 -0.03 -2.71
CA LEU A 143 22.05 0.99 -1.67
C LEU A 143 20.88 0.96 -0.68
N GLU A 144 21.15 0.54 0.56
CA GLU A 144 20.14 0.60 1.61
C GLU A 144 19.82 2.06 1.93
N ILE A 145 18.52 2.40 1.98
CA ILE A 145 18.04 3.71 2.41
C ILE A 145 17.20 3.58 3.68
N ARG A 146 17.47 4.52 4.62
CA ARG A 146 16.75 4.63 5.89
C ARG A 146 15.87 5.87 5.88
N GLY A 147 14.96 5.94 6.82
CA GLY A 147 14.09 7.08 6.99
C GLY A 147 12.61 6.76 6.77
N GLU A 148 11.80 7.78 6.88
CA GLU A 148 10.36 7.70 6.77
C GLU A 148 9.94 7.35 5.33
N PHE A 149 9.04 6.37 5.21
CA PHE A 149 8.57 5.89 3.90
C PHE A 149 8.00 7.02 3.03
N SER A 150 7.24 7.93 3.63
CA SER A 150 6.63 9.05 2.93
C SER A 150 7.66 9.95 2.22
N GLN A 151 8.81 10.18 2.84
CA GLN A 151 9.89 11.01 2.27
C GLN A 151 10.61 10.27 1.14
N ILE A 152 10.80 8.97 1.29
CA ILE A 152 11.40 8.12 0.24
C ILE A 152 10.47 8.08 -0.97
N ALA A 153 9.18 7.79 -0.78
CA ALA A 153 8.20 7.67 -1.86
C ALA A 153 8.05 8.98 -2.65
N LYS A 154 8.00 10.14 -1.98
CA LYS A 154 7.95 11.46 -2.64
C LYS A 154 9.12 11.68 -3.60
N ASN A 155 10.27 11.08 -3.33
CA ASN A 155 11.50 11.23 -4.09
C ASN A 155 11.79 10.07 -5.05
N THR A 156 10.83 9.13 -5.23
CA THR A 156 11.01 7.91 -6.02
C THR A 156 10.19 7.95 -7.31
N LYS A 157 10.80 7.56 -8.44
CA LYS A 157 10.09 7.40 -9.72
C LYS A 157 9.36 6.06 -9.80
N ILE A 158 10.07 4.98 -9.51
CA ILE A 158 9.57 3.60 -9.61
C ILE A 158 9.76 2.90 -8.27
N VAL A 159 8.71 2.28 -7.79
CA VAL A 159 8.72 1.40 -6.63
C VAL A 159 8.45 -0.03 -7.08
N ILE A 160 9.26 -0.96 -6.59
CA ILE A 160 9.11 -2.39 -6.83
C ILE A 160 8.88 -3.09 -5.50
N GLY A 161 7.91 -3.99 -5.44
CA GLY A 161 7.63 -4.74 -4.22
C GLY A 161 6.38 -5.61 -4.31
N SER A 162 6.05 -6.31 -3.23
CA SER A 162 4.88 -7.18 -3.16
C SER A 162 3.57 -6.40 -3.02
N GLY A 163 2.54 -6.82 -3.74
CA GLY A 163 1.21 -6.18 -3.75
C GLY A 163 0.43 -6.26 -2.43
N ILE A 164 0.91 -6.98 -1.43
CA ILE A 164 0.28 -7.06 -0.10
C ILE A 164 0.74 -5.97 0.87
N SER A 165 1.71 -5.15 0.49
CA SER A 165 2.22 -4.08 1.34
C SER A 165 1.41 -2.79 1.20
N SER A 166 1.00 -2.18 2.32
CA SER A 166 0.35 -0.86 2.31
C SER A 166 1.25 0.22 1.71
N SER A 167 2.56 0.12 1.92
CA SER A 167 3.55 1.03 1.35
C SER A 167 3.55 1.02 -0.18
N ILE A 168 3.29 -0.13 -0.79
CA ILE A 168 3.16 -0.25 -2.25
C ILE A 168 1.92 0.49 -2.75
N VAL A 169 0.78 0.35 -2.06
CA VAL A 169 -0.45 1.11 -2.39
C VAL A 169 -0.23 2.61 -2.19
N GLU A 170 0.39 3.00 -1.08
CA GLU A 170 0.71 4.40 -0.79
C GLU A 170 1.63 5.02 -1.86
N SER A 171 2.59 4.24 -2.38
CA SER A 171 3.52 4.68 -3.44
C SER A 171 2.80 5.22 -4.66
N ILE A 172 1.68 4.60 -5.05
CA ILE A 172 0.87 5.04 -6.19
C ILE A 172 0.37 6.47 -5.98
N PHE A 173 -0.03 6.80 -4.75
CA PHE A 173 -0.60 8.11 -4.41
C PHE A 173 0.47 9.15 -4.08
N TYR A 174 1.73 8.72 -3.99
CA TYR A 174 2.91 9.58 -4.13
C TYR A 174 3.39 9.67 -5.59
N ASP A 175 2.55 9.25 -6.54
CA ASP A 175 2.78 9.31 -7.99
C ASP A 175 3.97 8.46 -8.47
N CYS A 176 4.40 7.47 -7.71
CA CYS A 176 5.33 6.48 -8.20
C CYS A 176 4.66 5.59 -9.25
N ALA A 177 5.41 5.12 -10.24
CA ALA A 177 5.03 3.93 -10.97
C ALA A 177 5.33 2.71 -10.09
N VAL A 178 4.42 1.74 -10.04
CA VAL A 178 4.59 0.56 -9.20
C VAL A 178 4.77 -0.69 -10.07
N LEU A 179 5.80 -1.47 -9.79
CA LEU A 179 6.06 -2.75 -10.43
C LEU A 179 5.90 -3.87 -9.39
N LEU A 180 5.12 -4.87 -9.76
CA LEU A 180 4.78 -6.01 -8.92
C LEU A 180 5.36 -7.26 -9.59
N PRO A 181 6.55 -7.74 -9.16
CA PRO A 181 7.03 -9.04 -9.60
C PRO A 181 6.03 -10.12 -9.21
N LEU A 182 5.70 -11.00 -10.14
CA LEU A 182 4.93 -12.20 -9.84
C LEU A 182 5.85 -13.15 -9.10
N LEU A 183 5.53 -13.43 -7.84
CA LEU A 183 6.35 -14.21 -6.94
C LEU A 183 5.73 -15.58 -6.74
N ASP A 184 6.54 -16.64 -6.79
CA ASP A 184 6.07 -18.02 -6.64
C ASP A 184 5.44 -18.31 -5.28
N LYS A 185 5.92 -17.61 -4.24
CA LYS A 185 5.53 -17.90 -2.85
C LYS A 185 4.40 -17.02 -2.30
N ASN A 186 4.10 -15.87 -2.92
CA ASN A 186 3.09 -14.98 -2.37
C ASN A 186 2.53 -13.99 -3.41
N GLU A 187 1.52 -14.40 -4.16
CA GLU A 187 0.98 -13.71 -5.32
C GLU A 187 -0.26 -12.86 -5.05
N GLN A 188 -0.48 -12.39 -3.86
CA GLN A 188 -1.72 -11.70 -3.54
C GLN A 188 -1.72 -10.25 -3.99
N TYR A 189 -2.18 -9.99 -5.21
CA TYR A 189 -2.34 -8.65 -5.74
C TYR A 189 -3.75 -8.09 -5.49
N ASN A 190 -3.84 -7.20 -4.52
CA ASN A 190 -5.11 -6.58 -4.11
C ASN A 190 -5.56 -5.43 -5.00
N PHE A 191 -4.77 -5.03 -5.98
CA PHE A 191 -4.99 -3.82 -6.76
C PHE A 191 -6.29 -3.84 -7.57
N LYS A 192 -6.70 -5.02 -8.04
CA LYS A 192 -8.00 -5.20 -8.71
C LYS A 192 -9.17 -4.87 -7.77
N TYR A 193 -9.13 -5.38 -6.53
CA TYR A 193 -10.20 -5.14 -5.54
C TYR A 193 -10.21 -3.70 -5.02
N LEU A 194 -9.05 -3.10 -4.87
CA LEU A 194 -8.91 -1.70 -4.53
C LEU A 194 -9.23 -0.77 -5.71
N LYS A 195 -9.50 -1.34 -6.91
CA LYS A 195 -9.79 -0.59 -8.16
C LYS A 195 -8.70 0.41 -8.52
N ILE A 196 -7.44 0.08 -8.21
CA ILE A 196 -6.29 0.92 -8.55
C ILE A 196 -6.22 1.11 -10.08
N PRO A 197 -5.98 2.33 -10.58
CA PRO A 197 -5.84 2.57 -12.02
C PRO A 197 -4.73 1.72 -12.63
N LYS A 198 -5.04 0.97 -13.70
CA LYS A 198 -4.12 0.02 -14.34
C LYS A 198 -2.84 0.68 -14.86
N GLU A 199 -2.89 1.96 -15.20
CA GLU A 199 -1.74 2.73 -15.68
C GLU A 199 -0.70 2.98 -14.57
N SER A 200 -1.07 2.80 -13.31
CA SER A 200 -0.24 3.12 -12.15
C SER A 200 0.65 1.98 -11.71
N TYR A 201 0.40 0.78 -12.21
CA TYR A 201 1.21 -0.40 -11.88
C TYR A 201 1.32 -1.36 -13.07
N LYS A 202 2.33 -2.22 -13.01
CA LYS A 202 2.46 -3.39 -13.88
C LYS A 202 2.80 -4.61 -13.05
N ILE A 203 2.18 -5.74 -13.38
CA ILE A 203 2.57 -7.06 -12.90
C ILE A 203 3.61 -7.59 -13.88
N CYS A 204 4.73 -8.08 -13.36
CA CYS A 204 5.86 -8.59 -14.14
C CYS A 204 6.08 -10.06 -13.79
N ILE A 205 5.87 -10.96 -14.73
CA ILE A 205 5.95 -12.43 -14.51
C ILE A 205 7.39 -12.98 -14.58
N ASN A 206 8.34 -12.15 -15.00
CA ASN A 206 9.76 -12.50 -15.06
C ASN A 206 10.62 -11.24 -15.11
N SER A 207 11.94 -11.43 -15.02
CA SER A 207 12.94 -10.36 -15.03
C SER A 207 12.94 -9.54 -16.34
N ASN A 208 12.65 -10.16 -17.49
CA ASN A 208 12.54 -9.45 -18.77
C ASN A 208 11.37 -8.46 -18.78
N GLN A 209 10.20 -8.87 -18.30
CA GLN A 209 9.06 -7.96 -18.17
C GLN A 209 9.31 -6.87 -17.15
N LEU A 210 9.99 -7.20 -16.04
CA LEU A 210 10.40 -6.22 -15.03
C LEU A 210 11.35 -5.18 -15.65
N ASN A 211 12.36 -5.63 -16.41
CA ASN A 211 13.30 -4.78 -17.13
C ASN A 211 12.59 -3.83 -18.11
N ASN A 212 11.68 -4.37 -18.93
CA ASN A 212 10.93 -3.59 -19.90
C ASN A 212 10.02 -2.55 -19.22
N ALA A 213 9.42 -2.92 -18.10
CA ALA A 213 8.57 -2.02 -17.31
C ALA A 213 9.38 -0.89 -16.65
N ILE A 214 10.58 -1.17 -16.14
CA ILE A 214 11.51 -0.15 -15.62
C ILE A 214 11.84 0.86 -16.74
N ASN A 215 12.27 0.38 -17.89
CA ASN A 215 12.64 1.25 -19.03
C ASN A 215 11.44 2.07 -19.52
N TYR A 216 10.26 1.46 -19.59
CA TYR A 216 9.03 2.17 -19.97
C TYR A 216 8.73 3.35 -19.04
N TYR A 217 8.74 3.13 -17.72
CA TYR A 217 8.39 4.20 -16.77
C TYR A 217 9.49 5.24 -16.57
N LEU A 218 10.75 4.87 -16.74
CA LEU A 218 11.85 5.85 -16.73
C LEU A 218 11.75 6.82 -17.92
N ASN A 219 11.27 6.33 -19.07
CA ASN A 219 11.11 7.06 -20.33
C ASN A 219 9.64 7.45 -20.58
N GLU A 220 8.77 7.37 -19.57
CA GLU A 220 7.34 7.65 -19.72
C GLU A 220 7.10 9.06 -20.28
N LYS A 221 6.40 9.13 -21.43
CA LYS A 221 6.02 10.40 -22.05
C LYS A 221 5.25 11.29 -21.08
N LYS A 222 5.55 12.59 -21.06
CA LYS A 222 4.95 13.58 -20.15
C LYS A 222 3.41 13.55 -20.15
N LEU A 223 2.80 13.31 -21.30
CA LEU A 223 1.33 13.21 -21.43
C LEU A 223 0.78 12.00 -20.70
N ASN A 224 1.39 10.81 -20.86
CA ASN A 224 0.98 9.57 -20.21
C ASN A 224 1.11 9.69 -18.69
N LYS A 225 2.22 10.25 -18.22
CA LYS A 225 2.47 10.54 -16.81
C LYS A 225 1.40 11.46 -16.22
N LYS A 226 1.03 12.55 -16.92
CA LYS A 226 -0.03 13.46 -16.48
C LYS A 226 -1.39 12.74 -16.37
N LYS A 227 -1.75 11.89 -17.36
CA LYS A 227 -2.99 11.09 -17.34
C LYS A 227 -3.00 10.13 -16.15
N ARG A 228 -1.90 9.41 -15.90
CA ARG A 228 -1.74 8.49 -14.77
C ARG A 228 -1.93 9.21 -13.44
N ILE A 229 -1.24 10.33 -13.23
CA ILE A 229 -1.33 11.14 -12.01
C ILE A 229 -2.76 11.66 -11.79
N LYS A 230 -3.44 12.14 -12.84
CA LYS A 230 -4.83 12.60 -12.73
C LYS A 230 -5.76 11.47 -12.26
N LYS A 231 -5.62 10.26 -12.82
CA LYS A 231 -6.42 9.09 -12.40
C LYS A 231 -6.12 8.69 -10.96
N ASN A 232 -4.83 8.71 -10.55
CA ASN A 232 -4.44 8.41 -9.18
C ASN A 232 -5.06 9.37 -8.18
N ASN A 233 -5.04 10.68 -8.48
CA ASN A 233 -5.63 11.70 -7.60
C ASN A 233 -7.14 11.55 -7.46
N LEU A 234 -7.84 11.21 -8.54
CA LEU A 234 -9.27 10.92 -8.50
C LEU A 234 -9.57 9.67 -7.65
N HIS A 235 -8.72 8.64 -7.76
CA HIS A 235 -8.89 7.42 -6.98
C HIS A 235 -8.50 7.61 -5.50
N LYS A 236 -7.46 8.40 -5.24
CA LYS A 236 -7.01 8.77 -3.88
C LYS A 236 -8.14 9.32 -3.03
N SER A 237 -8.97 10.21 -3.59
CA SER A 237 -10.11 10.80 -2.87
C SER A 237 -11.21 9.80 -2.51
N LYS A 238 -11.28 8.65 -3.19
CA LYS A 238 -12.20 7.55 -2.85
C LYS A 238 -11.63 6.59 -1.81
N MET A 239 -10.29 6.48 -1.77
CA MET A 239 -9.61 5.61 -0.82
C MET A 239 -9.34 6.26 0.53
N PHE A 240 -9.11 7.58 0.55
CA PHE A 240 -8.70 8.28 1.76
C PHE A 240 -9.57 9.52 1.98
N GLU A 241 -10.41 9.47 3.00
CA GLU A 241 -11.22 10.62 3.42
C GLU A 241 -10.35 11.69 4.04
N LYS A 242 -10.59 12.94 3.67
CA LYS A 242 -9.84 14.09 4.21
C LYS A 242 -9.98 14.19 5.72
N VAL A 243 -8.94 14.68 6.37
CA VAL A 243 -8.97 15.01 7.80
C VAL A 243 -9.43 16.46 7.94
N THR A 244 -10.66 16.67 8.41
CA THR A 244 -11.27 17.98 8.66
C THR A 244 -11.80 18.03 10.10
N GLN A 245 -11.97 19.23 10.67
CA GLN A 245 -12.56 19.36 12.00
C GLN A 245 -13.93 18.71 12.06
N GLN A 246 -14.75 18.90 11.05
CA GLN A 246 -16.10 18.32 10.97
C GLN A 246 -16.11 16.79 11.09
N ASN A 247 -15.18 16.10 10.41
CA ASN A 247 -15.16 14.64 10.46
C ASN A 247 -14.29 14.08 11.61
N LEU A 248 -13.54 14.91 12.33
CA LEU A 248 -12.94 14.55 13.61
C LEU A 248 -13.97 14.52 14.73
N ASN A 249 -14.99 15.35 14.68
CA ASN A 249 -16.06 15.40 15.69
C ASN A 249 -16.86 14.08 15.80
N ILE A 250 -16.70 13.14 14.89
CA ILE A 250 -17.30 11.80 15.01
C ILE A 250 -16.70 10.96 16.15
N PHE A 251 -15.56 11.35 16.66
CA PHE A 251 -14.87 10.68 17.77
C PHE A 251 -15.06 11.40 19.12
N LEU A 252 -15.67 12.56 19.11
CA LEU A 252 -16.08 13.35 20.28
C LEU A 252 -17.54 13.06 20.64
#